data_28f640ff1fe71ddf7e3bf30194f9c864
#
_entry.id   28f640ff1fe71ddf7e3bf30194f9c864
#
_cell.length_a   1.000
_cell.length_b   1.000
_cell.length_c   1.000
_cell.angle_alpha   90.00
_cell.angle_beta   90.00
_cell.angle_gamma   90.00
#
_symmetry.space_group_name_H-M   'P 1'
#
loop_
_entity.id
_entity.type
_entity.pdbx_description
1 polymer ?
#
loop_
_entity_poly.entity_id
_entity_poly.type
_entity_poly.pdbx_seq_one_letter_code
_entity_poly.pdbx_strand_id
1 'polypeptide(L)'
;MLQSFKLAIRSIWGNKMRSFLTMLGIIIGVAAVIILVSLVNGYMGSVVESFASMGVNQINVNVTNLSSRSLDVDQMYAFYEDHTDLFGELSPNVTVSTTIKHGDDSMTTTSVSGKSEQYLDIKGYKLEQGRNISYSDIASRQKVCVVGNYVARELYGSAEEAIGETLKVGGYAFKIVGVVEVQDEENLEEGGTDDFVWLPYSVAVKMSRNANINSYTFTVLDTSKADQCKTLIESFLYETFKNDDLYHVTAMSELLDSLNEQIAMMSGMLGGIAGISLLVAGVGVMNIMLVSVTERTREIGIRKSLGAD
;
A
#
# COMPACT_ATOMS: atom_id res chain seq x y z
N MET A 1 -51.88 -17.34 -10.58
CA MET A 1 -50.70 -16.63 -10.02
C MET A 1 -51.05 -15.33 -9.29
N LEU A 2 -51.83 -14.40 -9.85
CA LEU A 2 -52.16 -13.13 -9.15
C LEU A 2 -52.98 -13.31 -7.87
N GLN A 3 -53.88 -14.31 -7.79
CA GLN A 3 -54.65 -14.60 -6.57
C GLN A 3 -53.78 -15.19 -5.47
N SER A 4 -52.82 -16.06 -5.80
CA SER A 4 -51.87 -16.63 -4.84
C SER A 4 -50.96 -15.55 -4.27
N PHE A 5 -50.54 -14.60 -5.07
CA PHE A 5 -49.74 -13.46 -4.63
C PHE A 5 -50.52 -12.52 -3.69
N LYS A 6 -51.80 -12.24 -4.04
CA LYS A 6 -52.69 -11.42 -3.22
C LYS A 6 -53.00 -12.08 -1.86
N LEU A 7 -53.14 -13.41 -1.83
CA LEU A 7 -53.31 -14.19 -0.59
C LEU A 7 -52.05 -14.22 0.26
N ALA A 8 -50.86 -14.32 -0.34
CA ALA A 8 -49.58 -14.26 0.37
C ALA A 8 -49.41 -12.90 1.05
N ILE A 9 -49.65 -11.78 0.35
CA ILE A 9 -49.60 -10.44 0.93
C ILE A 9 -50.58 -10.30 2.09
N ARG A 10 -51.83 -10.80 1.92
CA ARG A 10 -52.86 -10.73 2.96
C ARG A 10 -52.51 -11.55 4.21
N SER A 11 -51.79 -12.68 4.05
CA SER A 11 -51.28 -13.51 5.14
C SER A 11 -50.17 -12.81 5.91
N ILE A 12 -49.25 -12.10 5.21
CA ILE A 12 -48.22 -11.28 5.84
C ILE A 12 -48.86 -10.15 6.68
N TRP A 13 -49.89 -9.50 6.16
CA TRP A 13 -50.59 -8.43 6.86
C TRP A 13 -51.46 -8.94 8.06
N GLY A 14 -51.83 -10.22 8.11
CA GLY A 14 -52.56 -10.84 9.20
C GLY A 14 -51.73 -11.01 10.48
N ASN A 15 -50.39 -11.15 10.34
CA ASN A 15 -49.44 -11.31 11.48
C ASN A 15 -48.30 -10.28 11.39
N LYS A 16 -48.67 -9.01 11.34
CA LYS A 16 -47.74 -7.87 11.05
C LYS A 16 -46.45 -7.89 11.89
N MET A 17 -46.56 -8.09 13.23
CA MET A 17 -45.40 -8.05 14.12
C MET A 17 -44.43 -9.23 13.87
N ARG A 18 -44.93 -10.44 13.62
CA ARG A 18 -44.09 -11.62 13.35
C ARG A 18 -43.36 -11.48 12.03
N SER A 19 -44.08 -11.10 10.99
CA SER A 19 -43.51 -10.89 9.64
C SER A 19 -42.49 -9.75 9.63
N PHE A 20 -42.77 -8.67 10.36
CA PHE A 20 -41.86 -7.52 10.50
C PHE A 20 -40.59 -7.92 11.21
N LEU A 21 -40.68 -8.59 12.38
CA LEU A 21 -39.47 -9.03 13.13
C LEU A 21 -38.57 -9.97 12.32
N THR A 22 -39.18 -10.90 11.55
CA THR A 22 -38.40 -11.83 10.72
C THR A 22 -37.72 -11.16 9.56
N MET A 23 -38.45 -10.29 8.82
CA MET A 23 -37.86 -9.51 7.74
C MET A 23 -36.76 -8.60 8.26
N LEU A 24 -36.98 -7.95 9.40
CA LEU A 24 -35.96 -7.12 10.05
C LEU A 24 -34.69 -7.88 10.39
N GLY A 25 -34.82 -9.07 10.97
CA GLY A 25 -33.67 -9.93 11.28
C GLY A 25 -32.86 -10.33 10.04
N ILE A 26 -33.53 -10.68 8.94
CA ILE A 26 -32.86 -11.02 7.68
C ILE A 26 -32.19 -9.79 7.07
N ILE A 27 -32.91 -8.66 7.01
CA ILE A 27 -32.38 -7.41 6.45
C ILE A 27 -31.12 -6.97 7.22
N ILE A 28 -31.18 -6.98 8.56
CA ILE A 28 -30.02 -6.61 9.38
C ILE A 28 -28.86 -7.60 9.15
N GLY A 29 -29.11 -8.90 9.12
CA GLY A 29 -28.09 -9.92 8.90
C GLY A 29 -27.41 -9.78 7.53
N VAL A 30 -28.20 -9.64 6.46
CA VAL A 30 -27.67 -9.46 5.11
C VAL A 30 -26.95 -8.11 4.94
N ALA A 31 -27.53 -7.02 5.46
CA ALA A 31 -26.93 -5.70 5.39
C ALA A 31 -25.59 -5.64 6.14
N ALA A 32 -25.51 -6.24 7.33
CA ALA A 32 -24.27 -6.29 8.09
C ALA A 32 -23.15 -7.02 7.33
N VAL A 33 -23.47 -8.14 6.67
CA VAL A 33 -22.51 -8.88 5.84
C VAL A 33 -22.05 -8.07 4.63
N ILE A 34 -23.00 -7.46 3.91
CA ILE A 34 -22.66 -6.63 2.73
C ILE A 34 -21.74 -5.47 3.15
N ILE A 35 -22.08 -4.76 4.22
CA ILE A 35 -21.28 -3.64 4.72
C ILE A 35 -19.87 -4.13 5.08
N LEU A 36 -19.76 -5.22 5.82
CA LEU A 36 -18.47 -5.75 6.26
C LEU A 36 -17.58 -6.18 5.08
N VAL A 37 -18.15 -6.92 4.12
CA VAL A 37 -17.44 -7.37 2.91
C VAL A 37 -17.01 -6.17 2.06
N SER A 38 -17.89 -5.18 1.88
CA SER A 38 -17.59 -3.98 1.10
C SER A 38 -16.50 -3.14 1.76
N LEU A 39 -16.54 -2.99 3.08
CA LEU A 39 -15.53 -2.26 3.85
C LEU A 39 -14.15 -2.92 3.73
N VAL A 40 -14.08 -4.25 3.91
CA VAL A 40 -12.82 -4.99 3.80
C VAL A 40 -12.27 -4.92 2.39
N ASN A 41 -13.09 -5.15 1.36
CA ASN A 41 -12.63 -5.08 -0.03
C ASN A 41 -12.20 -3.67 -0.43
N GLY A 42 -12.91 -2.63 0.03
CA GLY A 42 -12.54 -1.24 -0.22
C GLY A 42 -11.21 -0.88 0.43
N TYR A 43 -11.03 -1.19 1.72
CA TYR A 43 -9.78 -0.95 2.43
C TYR A 43 -8.60 -1.69 1.81
N MET A 44 -8.77 -2.99 1.52
CA MET A 44 -7.71 -3.77 0.89
C MET A 44 -7.39 -3.32 -0.53
N GLY A 45 -8.38 -2.88 -1.30
CA GLY A 45 -8.18 -2.26 -2.61
C GLY A 45 -7.27 -1.04 -2.52
N SER A 46 -7.52 -0.14 -1.58
CA SER A 46 -6.67 1.04 -1.33
C SER A 46 -5.24 0.65 -0.90
N VAL A 47 -5.10 -0.38 -0.08
CA VAL A 47 -3.77 -0.89 0.33
C VAL A 47 -2.99 -1.42 -0.88
N VAL A 48 -3.62 -2.27 -1.72
CA VAL A 48 -2.99 -2.80 -2.94
C VAL A 48 -2.61 -1.67 -3.90
N GLU A 49 -3.47 -0.68 -4.09
CA GLU A 49 -3.21 0.48 -4.93
C GLU A 49 -2.02 1.31 -4.41
N SER A 50 -1.95 1.53 -3.10
CA SER A 50 -0.82 2.21 -2.46
C SER A 50 0.51 1.47 -2.69
N PHE A 51 0.53 0.15 -2.57
CA PHE A 51 1.72 -0.64 -2.86
C PHE A 51 2.05 -0.69 -4.36
N ALA A 52 1.05 -0.78 -5.22
CA ALA A 52 1.25 -0.76 -6.68
C ALA A 52 1.84 0.57 -7.16
N SER A 53 1.45 1.68 -6.54
CA SER A 53 2.01 3.01 -6.85
C SER A 53 3.49 3.15 -6.46
N MET A 54 3.98 2.31 -5.54
CA MET A 54 5.41 2.27 -5.18
C MET A 54 6.30 1.63 -6.25
N GLY A 55 5.70 1.03 -7.31
CA GLY A 55 6.40 0.38 -8.42
C GLY A 55 6.46 -1.15 -8.26
N VAL A 56 5.61 -1.85 -9.00
CA VAL A 56 5.50 -3.34 -8.96
C VAL A 56 6.79 -4.03 -9.42
N ASN A 57 7.57 -3.35 -10.24
CA ASN A 57 8.84 -3.84 -10.79
C ASN A 57 10.04 -3.62 -9.87
N GLN A 58 9.83 -3.19 -8.61
CA GLN A 58 10.95 -2.91 -7.69
C GLN A 58 11.32 -4.14 -6.87
N ILE A 59 12.64 -4.30 -6.68
CA ILE A 59 13.23 -5.19 -5.69
C ILE A 59 14.03 -4.35 -4.70
N ASN A 60 13.65 -4.44 -3.43
CA ASN A 60 14.33 -3.77 -2.34
C ASN A 60 15.29 -4.73 -1.66
N VAL A 61 16.53 -4.31 -1.52
CA VAL A 61 17.62 -5.07 -0.89
C VAL A 61 18.04 -4.32 0.36
N ASN A 62 18.01 -4.99 1.51
CA ASN A 62 18.54 -4.47 2.75
C ASN A 62 19.66 -5.39 3.23
N VAL A 63 20.79 -4.81 3.60
CA VAL A 63 21.97 -5.54 4.07
C VAL A 63 22.42 -5.03 5.43
N THR A 64 22.95 -5.94 6.26
CA THR A 64 23.58 -5.60 7.52
C THR A 64 25.09 -5.74 7.38
N ASN A 65 25.75 -4.61 7.16
CA ASN A 65 27.20 -4.57 7.01
C ASN A 65 27.89 -4.77 8.38
N LEU A 66 28.79 -5.73 8.43
CA LEU A 66 29.63 -6.02 9.59
C LEU A 66 31.08 -5.60 9.28
N SER A 67 31.87 -5.34 10.33
CA SER A 67 33.30 -4.98 10.18
C SER A 67 34.12 -6.04 9.42
N SER A 68 33.72 -7.30 9.48
CA SER A 68 34.41 -8.41 8.82
C SER A 68 33.86 -8.75 7.45
N ARG A 69 32.64 -8.31 7.13
CA ARG A 69 31.91 -8.59 5.86
C ARG A 69 31.02 -7.40 5.56
N SER A 70 31.38 -6.65 4.57
CA SER A 70 30.63 -5.47 4.12
C SER A 70 30.51 -5.50 2.61
N LEU A 71 29.39 -5.02 2.13
CA LEU A 71 29.13 -4.80 0.72
C LEU A 71 29.49 -3.35 0.39
N ASP A 72 30.39 -3.15 -0.56
CA ASP A 72 30.68 -1.83 -1.11
C ASP A 72 29.66 -1.49 -2.21
N VAL A 73 29.38 -0.20 -2.35
CA VAL A 73 28.50 0.32 -3.39
C VAL A 73 29.03 -0.02 -4.80
N ASP A 74 30.34 0.01 -4.99
CA ASP A 74 30.97 -0.32 -6.27
C ASP A 74 30.76 -1.80 -6.65
N GLN A 75 30.75 -2.72 -5.67
CA GLN A 75 30.43 -4.14 -5.91
C GLN A 75 28.97 -4.32 -6.33
N MET A 76 28.06 -3.55 -5.75
CA MET A 76 26.64 -3.61 -6.15
C MET A 76 26.42 -3.06 -7.55
N TYR A 77 27.12 -1.98 -7.93
CA TYR A 77 27.06 -1.46 -9.28
C TYR A 77 27.70 -2.42 -10.30
N ALA A 78 28.83 -3.05 -9.98
CA ALA A 78 29.44 -4.06 -10.83
C ALA A 78 28.50 -5.25 -11.06
N PHE A 79 27.84 -5.74 -10.00
CA PHE A 79 26.79 -6.77 -10.14
C PHE A 79 25.65 -6.33 -11.04
N TYR A 80 25.19 -5.09 -10.90
CA TYR A 80 24.13 -4.51 -11.73
C TYR A 80 24.57 -4.41 -13.21
N GLU A 81 25.78 -3.93 -13.47
CA GLU A 81 26.34 -3.78 -14.84
C GLU A 81 26.48 -5.13 -15.55
N ASP A 82 26.81 -6.20 -14.81
CA ASP A 82 26.91 -7.55 -15.35
C ASP A 82 25.55 -8.16 -15.73
N HIS A 83 24.42 -7.56 -15.26
CA HIS A 83 23.07 -8.11 -15.43
C HIS A 83 22.06 -7.07 -15.97
N THR A 84 22.50 -6.16 -16.82
CA THR A 84 21.65 -5.11 -17.43
C THR A 84 20.56 -5.66 -18.36
N ASP A 85 20.62 -6.95 -18.71
CA ASP A 85 19.56 -7.66 -19.44
C ASP A 85 18.33 -8.01 -18.56
N LEU A 86 18.49 -8.00 -17.25
CA LEU A 86 17.45 -8.30 -16.26
C LEU A 86 17.00 -7.08 -15.46
N PHE A 87 17.96 -6.22 -15.10
CA PHE A 87 17.72 -5.04 -14.27
C PHE A 87 17.67 -3.78 -15.12
N GLY A 88 16.69 -2.91 -14.82
CA GLY A 88 16.56 -1.62 -15.48
C GLY A 88 17.43 -0.56 -14.81
N GLU A 89 17.22 -0.32 -13.53
CA GLU A 89 17.86 0.76 -12.78
C GLU A 89 18.24 0.32 -11.37
N LEU A 90 19.25 0.98 -10.80
CA LEU A 90 19.74 0.76 -9.44
C LEU A 90 19.88 2.08 -8.68
N SER A 91 19.35 2.16 -7.49
CA SER A 91 19.63 3.26 -6.57
C SER A 91 20.03 2.76 -5.19
N PRO A 92 21.21 3.17 -4.68
CA PRO A 92 21.50 3.14 -3.26
C PRO A 92 20.51 4.02 -2.49
N ASN A 93 20.19 3.62 -1.26
CA ASN A 93 19.32 4.37 -0.37
C ASN A 93 19.99 4.57 0.98
N VAL A 94 20.22 5.83 1.35
CA VAL A 94 20.88 6.21 2.60
C VAL A 94 19.95 7.12 3.39
N THR A 95 19.31 6.60 4.43
CA THR A 95 18.47 7.42 5.30
C THR A 95 19.33 8.30 6.20
N VAL A 96 19.02 9.59 6.27
CA VAL A 96 19.69 10.58 7.11
C VAL A 96 18.68 11.13 8.12
N SER A 97 18.76 10.67 9.36
CA SER A 97 17.91 11.19 10.45
C SER A 97 18.39 12.58 10.86
N THR A 98 17.74 13.60 10.34
CA THR A 98 18.11 15.00 10.57
C THR A 98 16.93 15.94 10.37
N THR A 99 17.07 17.18 10.77
CA THR A 99 16.10 18.24 10.55
C THR A 99 16.47 19.07 9.33
N ILE A 100 15.45 19.57 8.63
CA ILE A 100 15.63 20.59 7.59
C ILE A 100 15.20 21.96 8.11
N LYS A 101 15.85 23.02 7.61
CA LYS A 101 15.58 24.41 8.04
C LYS A 101 15.71 25.39 6.90
N HIS A 102 14.80 26.36 6.89
CA HIS A 102 14.90 27.56 6.07
C HIS A 102 14.58 28.79 6.91
N GLY A 103 15.52 29.73 7.05
CA GLY A 103 15.36 30.85 7.97
C GLY A 103 15.17 30.40 9.41
N ASP A 104 14.04 30.79 10.00
CA ASP A 104 13.60 30.41 11.34
C ASP A 104 12.72 29.16 11.37
N ASP A 105 12.18 28.75 10.19
CA ASP A 105 11.32 27.59 10.04
C ASP A 105 12.12 26.28 10.04
N SER A 106 11.57 25.25 10.69
CA SER A 106 12.22 23.94 10.78
C SER A 106 11.22 22.80 10.72
N MET A 107 11.53 21.77 9.93
CA MET A 107 10.76 20.54 9.84
C MET A 107 11.58 19.37 10.36
N THR A 108 10.97 18.51 11.16
CA THR A 108 11.64 17.39 11.84
C THR A 108 11.18 16.03 11.36
N THR A 109 10.03 15.95 10.73
CA THR A 109 9.38 14.73 10.23
C THR A 109 9.77 14.41 8.80
N THR A 110 10.27 15.40 8.05
CA THR A 110 10.67 15.26 6.64
C THR A 110 11.64 14.11 6.44
N SER A 111 11.31 13.23 5.48
CA SER A 111 12.15 12.11 5.09
C SER A 111 13.37 12.58 4.29
N VAL A 112 14.56 12.57 4.90
CA VAL A 112 15.81 12.91 4.22
C VAL A 112 16.55 11.66 3.83
N SER A 113 16.84 11.49 2.52
CA SER A 113 17.55 10.31 2.04
C SER A 113 18.50 10.62 0.89
N GLY A 114 19.60 9.86 0.84
CA GLY A 114 20.54 9.85 -0.28
C GLY A 114 20.09 8.89 -1.35
N LYS A 115 20.09 9.35 -2.59
CA LYS A 115 19.61 8.62 -3.77
C LYS A 115 20.58 8.76 -4.94
N SER A 116 20.45 7.87 -5.94
CA SER A 116 21.10 8.04 -7.23
C SER A 116 20.29 8.94 -8.15
N GLU A 117 20.87 9.27 -9.31
CA GLU A 117 20.20 9.98 -10.39
C GLU A 117 19.03 9.19 -11.01
N GLN A 118 19.06 7.87 -10.90
CA GLN A 118 18.03 6.99 -11.44
C GLN A 118 16.79 6.88 -10.55
N TYR A 119 16.85 7.37 -9.30
CA TYR A 119 15.79 7.14 -8.35
C TYR A 119 14.45 7.81 -8.72
N LEU A 120 14.50 8.95 -9.40
CA LEU A 120 13.30 9.63 -9.91
C LEU A 120 12.54 8.71 -10.88
N ASP A 121 13.29 8.07 -11.80
CA ASP A 121 12.75 7.16 -12.80
C ASP A 121 12.27 5.84 -12.16
N ILE A 122 13.02 5.31 -11.17
CA ILE A 122 12.61 4.16 -10.35
C ILE A 122 11.23 4.40 -9.72
N LYS A 123 10.96 5.63 -9.27
CA LYS A 123 9.67 6.00 -8.68
C LYS A 123 8.61 6.38 -9.73
N GLY A 124 9.01 6.59 -10.97
CA GLY A 124 8.11 7.10 -12.02
C GLY A 124 7.64 8.53 -11.76
N TYR A 125 8.36 9.28 -10.91
CA TYR A 125 8.02 10.64 -10.56
C TYR A 125 8.48 11.62 -11.63
N LYS A 126 7.80 12.75 -11.71
CA LYS A 126 8.18 13.85 -12.60
C LYS A 126 8.56 15.08 -11.80
N LEU A 127 9.37 15.93 -12.43
CA LEU A 127 9.72 17.23 -11.85
C LEU A 127 8.69 18.26 -12.26
N GLU A 128 8.19 19.03 -11.30
CA GLU A 128 7.40 20.23 -11.55
C GLU A 128 8.31 21.36 -12.03
N GLN A 129 9.48 21.50 -11.38
CA GLN A 129 10.47 22.55 -11.71
C GLN A 129 11.89 22.03 -11.54
N GLY A 130 12.82 22.58 -12.32
CA GLY A 130 14.25 22.36 -12.18
C GLY A 130 14.78 21.10 -12.86
N ARG A 131 15.76 20.44 -12.24
CA ARG A 131 16.41 19.24 -12.73
C ARG A 131 16.59 18.19 -11.61
N ASN A 132 16.78 16.96 -12.01
CA ASN A 132 17.14 15.87 -11.10
C ASN A 132 18.61 15.98 -10.64
N ILE A 133 18.95 15.19 -9.61
CA ILE A 133 20.33 14.88 -9.26
C ILE A 133 20.98 14.23 -10.49
N SER A 134 22.21 14.62 -10.79
CA SER A 134 22.97 14.05 -11.90
C SER A 134 24.13 13.20 -11.37
N TYR A 135 24.63 12.28 -12.20
CA TYR A 135 25.82 11.50 -11.87
C TYR A 135 27.02 12.40 -11.50
N SER A 136 27.16 13.58 -12.17
CA SER A 136 28.22 14.53 -11.83
C SER A 136 28.07 15.14 -10.44
N ASP A 137 26.83 15.33 -9.94
CA ASP A 137 26.60 15.80 -8.58
C ASP A 137 27.02 14.73 -7.55
N ILE A 138 26.76 13.44 -7.86
CA ILE A 138 27.14 12.31 -7.02
C ILE A 138 28.67 12.15 -7.00
N ALA A 139 29.31 12.11 -8.17
CA ALA A 139 30.74 11.91 -8.31
C ALA A 139 31.55 13.04 -7.66
N SER A 140 31.13 14.30 -7.85
CA SER A 140 31.80 15.47 -7.26
C SER A 140 31.28 15.83 -5.86
N ARG A 141 30.33 15.07 -5.31
CA ARG A 141 29.72 15.28 -3.98
C ARG A 141 29.18 16.68 -3.80
N GLN A 142 28.44 17.15 -4.80
CA GLN A 142 27.83 18.47 -4.74
C GLN A 142 26.72 18.50 -3.68
N LYS A 143 26.64 19.61 -2.97
CA LYS A 143 25.59 19.87 -2.00
C LYS A 143 24.35 20.42 -2.70
N VAL A 144 23.69 19.58 -3.44
CA VAL A 144 22.41 19.84 -4.13
C VAL A 144 21.34 18.92 -3.57
N CYS A 145 20.07 19.31 -3.69
CA CYS A 145 18.95 18.48 -3.29
C CYS A 145 17.76 18.62 -4.25
N VAL A 146 16.98 17.59 -4.33
CA VAL A 146 15.64 17.55 -4.91
C VAL A 146 14.65 17.41 -3.75
N VAL A 147 13.59 18.20 -3.77
CA VAL A 147 12.60 18.24 -2.70
C VAL A 147 11.23 17.83 -3.20
N GLY A 148 10.42 17.25 -2.30
CA GLY A 148 9.01 17.03 -2.57
C GLY A 148 8.22 18.32 -2.54
N ASN A 149 7.02 18.27 -3.11
CA ASN A 149 6.20 19.46 -3.30
C ASN A 149 5.76 20.09 -1.96
N TYR A 150 5.49 19.27 -0.95
CA TYR A 150 5.14 19.76 0.37
C TYR A 150 6.25 20.64 0.98
N VAL A 151 7.50 20.18 0.93
CA VAL A 151 8.65 20.95 1.44
C VAL A 151 8.82 22.27 0.69
N ALA A 152 8.64 22.27 -0.65
CA ALA A 152 8.75 23.47 -1.45
C ALA A 152 7.67 24.51 -1.10
N ARG A 153 6.41 24.06 -0.94
CA ARG A 153 5.30 24.96 -0.59
C ARG A 153 5.39 25.47 0.83
N GLU A 154 5.71 24.61 1.78
CA GLU A 154 5.75 24.97 3.20
C GLU A 154 6.87 25.98 3.52
N LEU A 155 8.08 25.74 3.00
CA LEU A 155 9.24 26.57 3.32
C LEU A 155 9.47 27.76 2.35
N TYR A 156 8.96 27.70 1.13
CA TYR A 156 9.25 28.69 0.09
C TYR A 156 8.00 29.29 -0.57
N GLY A 157 6.81 28.72 -0.29
CA GLY A 157 5.54 29.18 -0.85
C GLY A 157 5.17 28.51 -2.18
N SER A 158 6.14 28.23 -3.05
CA SER A 158 5.90 27.55 -4.33
C SER A 158 7.12 26.77 -4.83
N ALA A 159 6.89 25.87 -5.80
CA ALA A 159 7.98 25.14 -6.46
C ALA A 159 8.95 26.08 -7.21
N GLU A 160 8.42 27.14 -7.83
CA GLU A 160 9.22 28.12 -8.57
C GLU A 160 10.14 28.93 -7.65
N GLU A 161 9.64 29.36 -6.49
CA GLU A 161 10.41 30.12 -5.51
C GLU A 161 11.46 29.25 -4.79
N ALA A 162 11.22 27.95 -4.66
CA ALA A 162 12.18 27.02 -4.04
C ALA A 162 13.42 26.76 -4.89
N ILE A 163 13.31 26.81 -6.24
CA ILE A 163 14.42 26.48 -7.14
C ILE A 163 15.56 27.50 -7.02
N GLY A 164 16.75 26.99 -6.77
CA GLY A 164 17.97 27.80 -6.63
C GLY A 164 18.22 28.29 -5.21
N GLU A 165 17.21 28.23 -4.33
CA GLU A 165 17.31 28.59 -2.93
C GLU A 165 18.11 27.58 -2.10
N THR A 166 18.44 27.96 -0.89
CA THR A 166 19.30 27.18 0.00
C THR A 166 18.50 26.59 1.15
N LEU A 167 18.47 25.24 1.20
CA LEU A 167 17.91 24.46 2.30
C LEU A 167 19.02 24.00 3.24
N LYS A 168 18.88 24.20 4.53
CA LYS A 168 19.80 23.63 5.53
C LYS A 168 19.32 22.24 5.92
N VAL A 169 20.15 21.22 5.70
CA VAL A 169 19.90 19.82 6.06
C VAL A 169 21.00 19.37 7.02
N GLY A 170 20.65 19.07 8.27
CA GLY A 170 21.61 18.66 9.28
C GLY A 170 22.73 19.68 9.54
N GLY A 171 22.43 20.97 9.36
CA GLY A 171 23.41 22.06 9.49
C GLY A 171 24.23 22.36 8.25
N TYR A 172 24.15 21.55 7.20
CA TYR A 172 24.80 21.82 5.90
C TYR A 172 23.84 22.52 4.94
N ALA A 173 24.37 23.46 4.17
CA ALA A 173 23.62 24.19 3.15
C ALA A 173 23.58 23.40 1.83
N PHE A 174 22.38 23.12 1.31
CA PHE A 174 22.15 22.45 0.05
C PHE A 174 21.38 23.39 -0.88
N LYS A 175 21.75 23.42 -2.15
CA LYS A 175 21.00 24.15 -3.16
C LYS A 175 19.88 23.28 -3.71
N ILE A 176 18.65 23.78 -3.72
CA ILE A 176 17.51 23.09 -4.33
C ILE A 176 17.67 23.20 -5.85
N VAL A 177 17.76 22.05 -6.53
CA VAL A 177 17.92 21.96 -7.98
C VAL A 177 16.68 21.41 -8.69
N GLY A 178 15.78 20.76 -7.97
CA GLY A 178 14.54 20.24 -8.49
C GLY A 178 13.45 20.15 -7.43
N VAL A 179 12.22 20.29 -7.87
CA VAL A 179 11.00 20.05 -7.08
C VAL A 179 10.17 19.03 -7.82
N VAL A 180 9.75 17.99 -7.12
CA VAL A 180 8.92 16.90 -7.67
C VAL A 180 7.47 17.35 -7.73
N GLU A 181 6.72 16.91 -8.78
CA GLU A 181 5.27 17.13 -8.88
C GLU A 181 4.56 16.51 -7.66
N VAL A 182 3.40 17.06 -7.32
CA VAL A 182 2.56 16.50 -6.25
C VAL A 182 2.21 15.06 -6.57
N GLN A 183 2.46 14.15 -5.64
CA GLN A 183 2.15 12.74 -5.79
C GLN A 183 0.80 12.38 -5.17
N ASP A 184 0.42 13.06 -4.09
CA ASP A 184 -0.81 12.81 -3.36
C ASP A 184 -1.40 14.15 -2.87
N GLU A 185 -2.37 14.68 -3.63
CA GLU A 185 -3.03 15.94 -3.27
C GLU A 185 -3.89 15.85 -1.99
N GLU A 186 -4.37 14.64 -1.65
CA GLU A 186 -5.22 14.42 -0.47
C GLU A 186 -4.38 14.36 0.83
N ASN A 187 -3.10 13.96 0.73
CA ASN A 187 -2.18 13.83 1.87
C ASN A 187 -0.96 14.75 1.74
N LEU A 188 -1.15 15.97 1.21
CA LEU A 188 -0.11 16.99 1.12
C LEU A 188 0.08 17.65 2.50
N GLU A 189 0.66 16.89 3.43
CA GLU A 189 0.85 17.27 4.82
C GLU A 189 2.22 16.83 5.36
N GLU A 190 2.55 17.29 6.56
CA GLU A 190 3.78 16.92 7.25
C GLU A 190 3.84 15.41 7.50
N GLY A 191 4.92 14.76 7.06
CA GLY A 191 5.06 13.29 7.08
C GLY A 191 4.33 12.56 5.96
N GLY A 192 3.66 13.27 5.04
CA GLY A 192 3.00 12.71 3.87
C GLY A 192 3.99 12.25 2.78
N THR A 193 3.45 11.77 1.68
CA THR A 193 4.23 11.22 0.54
C THR A 193 5.13 12.26 -0.11
N ASP A 194 4.72 13.53 -0.10
CA ASP A 194 5.44 14.67 -0.69
C ASP A 194 6.36 15.40 0.30
N ASP A 195 6.49 14.90 1.55
CA ASP A 195 7.39 15.45 2.56
C ASP A 195 8.74 14.74 2.57
N PHE A 196 9.57 15.03 1.56
CA PHE A 196 10.90 14.43 1.43
C PHE A 196 11.95 15.37 0.86
N VAL A 197 13.22 15.04 1.14
CA VAL A 197 14.42 15.65 0.55
C VAL A 197 15.36 14.55 0.08
N TRP A 198 15.71 14.56 -1.21
CA TRP A 198 16.70 13.67 -1.79
C TRP A 198 18.02 14.39 -1.99
N LEU A 199 19.09 13.75 -1.52
CA LEU A 199 20.48 14.20 -1.64
C LEU A 199 21.24 13.21 -2.52
N PRO A 200 22.36 13.59 -3.13
CA PRO A 200 23.31 12.64 -3.68
C PRO A 200 23.73 11.63 -2.60
N TYR A 201 23.59 10.32 -2.86
CA TYR A 201 23.91 9.30 -1.85
C TYR A 201 25.35 9.41 -1.32
N SER A 202 26.29 9.84 -2.18
CA SER A 202 27.69 10.05 -1.81
C SER A 202 27.90 11.16 -0.76
N VAL A 203 26.97 12.11 -0.66
CA VAL A 203 26.95 13.15 0.39
C VAL A 203 26.22 12.60 1.61
N ALA A 204 25.08 11.94 1.41
CA ALA A 204 24.26 11.39 2.49
C ALA A 204 25.02 10.37 3.35
N VAL A 205 25.84 9.50 2.74
CA VAL A 205 26.73 8.56 3.46
C VAL A 205 27.63 9.29 4.44
N LYS A 206 28.18 10.46 4.08
CA LYS A 206 29.02 11.25 4.97
C LYS A 206 28.25 11.94 6.10
N MET A 207 26.97 12.19 5.90
CA MET A 207 26.10 12.80 6.89
C MET A 207 25.50 11.75 7.84
N SER A 208 25.30 10.54 7.34
CA SER A 208 24.82 9.43 8.16
C SER A 208 25.96 8.97 9.09
N ARG A 209 25.58 8.46 10.26
CA ARG A 209 26.57 7.88 11.21
C ARG A 209 27.12 6.54 10.74
N ASN A 210 26.50 5.95 9.73
CA ASN A 210 26.90 4.67 9.15
C ASN A 210 27.77 4.94 7.91
N ALA A 211 28.98 4.41 7.89
CA ALA A 211 29.91 4.55 6.76
C ALA A 211 29.47 3.74 5.53
N ASN A 212 28.56 2.78 5.70
CA ASN A 212 28.17 1.83 4.67
C ASN A 212 26.70 2.06 4.23
N ILE A 213 26.45 1.77 2.98
CA ILE A 213 25.08 1.77 2.42
C ILE A 213 24.45 0.42 2.75
N ASN A 214 23.29 0.47 3.39
CA ASN A 214 22.59 -0.71 3.87
C ASN A 214 21.32 -1.04 3.09
N SER A 215 20.95 -0.20 2.13
CA SER A 215 19.73 -0.41 1.34
C SER A 215 19.94 -0.02 -0.10
N TYR A 216 19.36 -0.81 -1.01
CA TYR A 216 19.39 -0.60 -2.45
C TYR A 216 18.02 -0.91 -3.04
N THR A 217 17.66 -0.20 -4.09
CA THR A 217 16.43 -0.46 -4.86
C THR A 217 16.82 -0.73 -6.30
N PHE A 218 16.42 -1.89 -6.82
CA PHE A 218 16.53 -2.28 -8.22
C PHE A 218 15.17 -2.16 -8.89
N THR A 219 15.15 -1.93 -10.19
CA THR A 219 14.00 -2.23 -11.02
C THR A 219 14.29 -3.43 -11.90
N VAL A 220 13.27 -4.25 -12.15
CA VAL A 220 13.34 -5.36 -13.10
C VAL A 220 12.69 -4.94 -14.41
N LEU A 221 13.29 -5.37 -15.55
CA LEU A 221 12.76 -5.08 -16.88
C LEU A 221 11.49 -5.87 -17.19
N ASP A 222 11.38 -7.07 -16.60
CA ASP A 222 10.24 -7.97 -16.78
C ASP A 222 9.79 -8.50 -15.42
N THR A 223 8.62 -8.05 -14.96
CA THR A 223 8.05 -8.44 -13.66
C THR A 223 7.81 -9.95 -13.54
N SER A 224 7.60 -10.66 -14.65
CA SER A 224 7.47 -12.13 -14.64
C SER A 224 8.76 -12.84 -14.22
N LYS A 225 9.90 -12.15 -14.27
CA LYS A 225 11.23 -12.65 -13.85
C LYS A 225 11.66 -12.12 -12.48
N ALA A 226 10.78 -11.46 -11.74
CA ALA A 226 11.13 -10.85 -10.45
C ALA A 226 11.72 -11.88 -9.47
N ASP A 227 11.16 -13.09 -9.40
CA ASP A 227 11.67 -14.17 -8.54
C ASP A 227 13.06 -14.66 -8.96
N GLN A 228 13.31 -14.72 -10.28
CA GLN A 228 14.62 -15.05 -10.81
C GLN A 228 15.64 -13.97 -10.46
N CYS A 229 15.28 -12.71 -10.64
CA CYS A 229 16.11 -11.56 -10.29
C CYS A 229 16.43 -11.53 -8.80
N LYS A 230 15.42 -11.78 -7.95
CA LYS A 230 15.57 -11.90 -6.51
C LYS A 230 16.57 -13.00 -6.13
N THR A 231 16.38 -14.21 -6.65
CA THR A 231 17.29 -15.35 -6.41
C THR A 231 18.72 -15.05 -6.82
N LEU A 232 18.89 -14.32 -7.92
CA LEU A 232 20.22 -13.92 -8.41
C LEU A 232 20.89 -12.93 -7.44
N ILE A 233 20.15 -11.92 -6.96
CA ILE A 233 20.65 -10.99 -5.94
C ILE A 233 20.98 -11.73 -4.63
N GLU A 234 20.12 -12.63 -4.17
CA GLU A 234 20.35 -13.42 -2.96
C GLU A 234 21.60 -14.28 -3.08
N SER A 235 21.84 -14.89 -4.24
CA SER A 235 23.05 -15.67 -4.50
C SER A 235 24.31 -14.82 -4.43
N PHE A 236 24.30 -13.64 -5.04
CA PHE A 236 25.40 -12.67 -4.96
C PHE A 236 25.67 -12.22 -3.51
N LEU A 237 24.61 -11.90 -2.77
CA LEU A 237 24.73 -11.49 -1.37
C LEU A 237 25.22 -12.63 -0.48
N TYR A 238 24.77 -13.86 -0.72
CA TYR A 238 25.25 -15.02 0.02
C TYR A 238 26.74 -15.25 -0.20
N GLU A 239 27.25 -15.06 -1.41
CA GLU A 239 28.69 -15.15 -1.69
C GLU A 239 29.50 -14.13 -0.89
N THR A 240 28.97 -12.93 -0.69
CA THR A 240 29.61 -11.85 0.05
C THR A 240 29.50 -12.06 1.57
N PHE A 241 28.32 -12.35 2.07
CA PHE A 241 28.04 -12.39 3.50
C PHE A 241 28.21 -13.78 4.12
N LYS A 242 28.03 -14.87 3.34
CA LYS A 242 28.03 -16.29 3.81
C LYS A 242 27.08 -16.52 5.00
N ASN A 243 26.03 -15.70 5.12
CA ASN A 243 25.01 -15.79 6.14
C ASN A 243 23.74 -15.08 5.67
N ASP A 244 22.62 -15.80 5.61
CA ASP A 244 21.33 -15.32 5.12
C ASP A 244 20.70 -14.30 6.08
N ASP A 245 21.04 -14.30 7.36
CA ASP A 245 20.52 -13.34 8.34
C ASP A 245 21.04 -11.90 8.12
N LEU A 246 22.06 -11.72 7.27
CA LEU A 246 22.69 -10.41 7.04
C LEU A 246 22.11 -9.65 5.86
N TYR A 247 21.16 -10.22 5.14
CA TYR A 247 20.49 -9.53 4.06
C TYR A 247 19.03 -9.94 3.95
N HIS A 248 18.23 -9.05 3.38
CA HIS A 248 16.82 -9.29 3.09
C HIS A 248 16.48 -8.70 1.73
N VAL A 249 15.98 -9.54 0.83
CA VAL A 249 15.60 -9.16 -0.53
C VAL A 249 14.09 -9.33 -0.66
N THR A 250 13.40 -8.25 -1.01
CA THR A 250 11.94 -8.24 -1.15
C THR A 250 11.56 -7.75 -2.53
N ALA A 251 10.92 -8.59 -3.32
CA ALA A 251 10.28 -8.16 -4.56
C ALA A 251 8.89 -7.58 -4.25
N MET A 252 8.57 -6.43 -4.82
CA MET A 252 7.27 -5.78 -4.62
C MET A 252 6.13 -6.64 -5.17
N SER A 253 6.37 -7.38 -6.25
CA SER A 253 5.43 -8.37 -6.81
C SER A 253 5.03 -9.44 -5.79
N GLU A 254 5.99 -10.03 -5.06
CA GLU A 254 5.71 -11.03 -4.01
C GLU A 254 4.86 -10.45 -2.87
N LEU A 255 5.11 -9.19 -2.51
CA LEU A 255 4.32 -8.52 -1.48
C LEU A 255 2.87 -8.34 -1.93
N LEU A 256 2.66 -7.92 -3.18
CA LEU A 256 1.32 -7.78 -3.77
C LEU A 256 0.60 -9.13 -3.88
N ASP A 257 1.29 -10.18 -4.28
CA ASP A 257 0.72 -11.54 -4.34
C ASP A 257 0.31 -12.02 -2.94
N SER A 258 1.14 -11.80 -1.94
CA SER A 258 0.84 -12.12 -0.54
C SER A 258 -0.36 -11.35 -0.01
N LEU A 259 -0.50 -10.07 -0.37
CA LEU A 259 -1.67 -9.26 -0.02
C LEU A 259 -2.94 -9.79 -0.71
N ASN A 260 -2.86 -10.15 -1.99
CA ASN A 260 -3.98 -10.73 -2.73
C ASN A 260 -4.44 -12.07 -2.14
N GLU A 261 -3.51 -12.93 -1.72
CA GLU A 261 -3.82 -14.18 -1.01
C GLU A 261 -4.52 -13.91 0.34
N GLN A 262 -4.06 -12.92 1.09
CA GLN A 262 -4.72 -12.52 2.34
C GLN A 262 -6.14 -12.01 2.11
N ILE A 263 -6.36 -11.18 1.06
CA ILE A 263 -7.68 -10.70 0.66
C ILE A 263 -8.60 -11.86 0.30
N ALA A 264 -8.12 -12.82 -0.48
CA ALA A 264 -8.88 -14.01 -0.86
C ALA A 264 -9.28 -14.84 0.37
N MET A 265 -8.35 -15.04 1.32
CA MET A 265 -8.61 -15.74 2.57
C MET A 265 -9.66 -15.01 3.42
N MET A 266 -9.53 -13.71 3.62
CA MET A 266 -10.50 -12.89 4.36
C MET A 266 -11.87 -12.91 3.70
N SER A 267 -11.95 -12.77 2.37
CA SER A 267 -13.20 -12.85 1.62
C SER A 267 -13.87 -14.20 1.77
N GLY A 268 -13.09 -15.29 1.76
CA GLY A 268 -13.57 -16.65 2.01
C GLY A 268 -14.16 -16.83 3.42
N MET A 269 -13.48 -16.30 4.44
CA MET A 269 -13.97 -16.35 5.84
C MET A 269 -15.28 -15.56 6.00
N LEU A 270 -15.33 -14.35 5.44
CA LEU A 270 -16.53 -13.50 5.48
C LEU A 270 -17.69 -14.15 4.73
N GLY A 271 -17.42 -14.75 3.57
CA GLY A 271 -18.40 -15.52 2.79
C GLY A 271 -18.96 -16.71 3.57
N GLY A 272 -18.09 -17.41 4.32
CA GLY A 272 -18.50 -18.51 5.22
C GLY A 272 -19.43 -18.03 6.35
N ILE A 273 -19.08 -16.95 7.03
CA ILE A 273 -19.91 -16.34 8.09
C ILE A 273 -21.25 -15.86 7.51
N ALA A 274 -21.23 -15.26 6.32
CA ALA A 274 -22.42 -14.84 5.59
C ALA A 274 -23.34 -16.02 5.27
N GLY A 275 -22.76 -17.11 4.79
CA GLY A 275 -23.49 -18.36 4.49
C GLY A 275 -24.18 -18.94 5.72
N ILE A 276 -23.48 -19.02 6.86
CA ILE A 276 -24.06 -19.48 8.13
C ILE A 276 -25.19 -18.55 8.58
N SER A 277 -24.99 -17.25 8.52
CA SER A 277 -25.99 -16.25 8.91
C SER A 277 -27.27 -16.36 8.06
N LEU A 278 -27.11 -16.55 6.74
CA LEU A 278 -28.25 -16.78 5.84
C LEU A 278 -28.98 -18.11 6.10
N LEU A 279 -28.25 -19.17 6.43
CA LEU A 279 -28.85 -20.46 6.81
C LEU A 279 -29.68 -20.31 8.09
N VAL A 280 -29.15 -19.65 9.12
CA VAL A 280 -29.89 -19.41 10.37
C VAL A 280 -31.13 -18.56 10.12
N ALA A 281 -31.03 -17.51 9.32
CA ALA A 281 -32.15 -16.68 8.92
C ALA A 281 -33.20 -17.49 8.14
N GLY A 282 -32.78 -18.35 7.20
CA GLY A 282 -33.65 -19.25 6.44
C GLY A 282 -34.41 -20.23 7.33
N VAL A 283 -33.75 -20.85 8.30
CA VAL A 283 -34.39 -21.73 9.30
C VAL A 283 -35.42 -20.96 10.14
N GLY A 284 -35.10 -19.71 10.51
CA GLY A 284 -36.04 -18.82 11.21
C GLY A 284 -37.31 -18.58 10.42
N VAL A 285 -37.19 -18.26 9.11
CA VAL A 285 -38.35 -18.09 8.22
C VAL A 285 -39.15 -19.37 8.06
N MET A 286 -38.47 -20.50 7.84
CA MET A 286 -39.10 -21.82 7.72
C MET A 286 -39.93 -22.16 8.97
N ASN A 287 -39.42 -21.89 10.14
CA ASN A 287 -40.11 -22.20 11.40
C ASN A 287 -41.40 -21.35 11.54
N ILE A 288 -41.37 -20.09 11.14
CA ILE A 288 -42.53 -19.20 11.17
C ILE A 288 -43.56 -19.63 10.13
N MET A 289 -43.12 -19.99 8.93
CA MET A 289 -44.01 -20.46 7.88
C MET A 289 -44.68 -21.78 8.25
N LEU A 290 -43.95 -22.72 8.86
CA LEU A 290 -44.56 -23.99 9.36
C LEU A 290 -45.66 -23.72 10.39
N VAL A 291 -45.44 -22.85 11.37
CA VAL A 291 -46.48 -22.49 12.34
C VAL A 291 -47.67 -21.87 11.64
N SER A 292 -47.46 -20.95 10.71
CA SER A 292 -48.59 -20.34 9.96
C SER A 292 -49.37 -21.31 9.11
N VAL A 293 -48.70 -22.27 8.47
CA VAL A 293 -49.37 -23.35 7.71
C VAL A 293 -50.16 -24.27 8.60
N THR A 294 -49.59 -24.69 9.75
CA THR A 294 -50.31 -25.55 10.71
C THR A 294 -51.52 -24.87 11.34
N GLU A 295 -51.43 -23.60 11.70
CA GLU A 295 -52.58 -22.78 12.15
C GLU A 295 -53.68 -22.69 11.11
N ARG A 296 -53.32 -22.43 9.84
CA ARG A 296 -54.31 -22.37 8.74
C ARG A 296 -54.94 -23.72 8.42
N THR A 297 -54.15 -24.78 8.42
CA THR A 297 -54.66 -26.14 8.22
C THR A 297 -55.65 -26.52 9.29
N ARG A 298 -55.36 -26.17 10.56
CA ARG A 298 -56.28 -26.38 11.68
C ARG A 298 -57.54 -25.57 11.53
N GLU A 299 -57.46 -24.29 11.15
CA GLU A 299 -58.65 -23.45 10.90
C GLU A 299 -59.52 -24.00 9.78
N ILE A 300 -58.93 -24.45 8.68
CA ILE A 300 -59.65 -25.08 7.55
C ILE A 300 -60.31 -26.40 8.01
N GLY A 301 -59.59 -27.21 8.78
CA GLY A 301 -60.13 -28.49 9.36
C GLY A 301 -61.33 -28.24 10.24
N ILE A 302 -61.28 -27.21 11.11
CA ILE A 302 -62.41 -26.85 11.98
C ILE A 302 -63.60 -26.34 11.15
N ARG A 303 -63.35 -25.47 10.17
CA ARG A 303 -64.46 -24.98 9.30
C ARG A 303 -65.11 -26.10 8.50
N LYS A 304 -64.30 -27.01 7.94
CA LYS A 304 -64.82 -28.20 7.24
C LYS A 304 -65.61 -29.14 8.13
N SER A 305 -65.21 -29.35 9.38
CA SER A 305 -65.94 -30.18 10.35
C SER A 305 -67.25 -29.56 10.77
N LEU A 306 -67.41 -28.26 10.66
CA LEU A 306 -68.65 -27.52 10.95
C LEU A 306 -69.58 -27.35 9.70
N GLY A 307 -69.24 -28.01 8.56
CA GLY A 307 -70.07 -28.02 7.37
C GLY A 307 -69.91 -26.80 6.43
N ALA A 308 -68.78 -26.03 6.55
CA ALA A 308 -68.49 -24.98 5.58
C ALA A 308 -67.74 -25.57 4.38
N ASP A 309 -68.25 -25.27 3.14
CA ASP A 309 -67.59 -25.60 1.88
C ASP A 309 -66.24 -24.90 1.64
#